data_5fe30c32b415ccdeac122c1e28a84fd0
#
_entry.id   5fe30c32b415ccdeac122c1e28a84fd0
#
_cell.length_a   1.000
_cell.length_b   1.000
_cell.length_c   1.000
_cell.angle_alpha   90.00
_cell.angle_beta   90.00
_cell.angle_gamma   90.00
#
_symmetry.space_group_name_H-M   'P 1'
#
loop_
_entity.id
_entity.type
_entity.pdbx_description
1 polymer ?
#
loop_
_entity_poly.entity_id
_entity_poly.type
_entity_poly.pdbx_seq_one_letter_code
_entity_poly.pdbx_strand_id
1 'polypeptide(L)'
;MNILVFLATIYSQERPKYSFGRKWKTHLADTKINLPIQHNADGTPFIDVDKKYSDDGYVPDWKFMEDYIKSLNHKPLTTQNNYETVELKVVKWKEFRLGNLIQKPYKAKAFNKDELEETTEQDFGIHYITRTSENNGCELIVNKKDIPSEFVEEGNAISIGDTTATCFYQADEFITGDHMVVVRAEWLNKLLGMFIVSILQKEQYKYSYGRAFLMERISDTIIKLPVQHNTDGTIFIDDKHKYSEEGYVPDWHFMEDYIKSLPYGDKL
;
A
#
# COMPACT_ATOMS: atom_id res chain seq x y z
N MET A 1 1.70 -16.30 21.44
CA MET A 1 1.66 -15.39 20.26
C MET A 1 0.81 -15.97 19.12
N ASN A 2 0.95 -17.24 18.78
CA ASN A 2 0.26 -17.88 17.65
C ASN A 2 -1.27 -17.87 17.74
N ILE A 3 -1.85 -18.11 18.93
CA ILE A 3 -3.30 -18.04 19.14
C ILE A 3 -3.85 -16.65 18.80
N LEU A 4 -3.12 -15.58 19.17
CA LEU A 4 -3.56 -14.21 18.86
C LEU A 4 -3.56 -13.93 17.35
N VAL A 5 -2.63 -14.52 16.59
CA VAL A 5 -2.61 -14.42 15.12
C VAL A 5 -3.82 -15.11 14.53
N PHE A 6 -4.16 -16.33 15.02
CA PHE A 6 -5.36 -17.05 14.60
C PHE A 6 -6.64 -16.23 14.85
N LEU A 7 -6.79 -15.72 16.08
CA LEU A 7 -7.95 -14.90 16.45
C LEU A 7 -8.03 -13.60 15.63
N ALA A 8 -6.90 -12.94 15.39
CA ALA A 8 -6.87 -11.72 14.57
C ALA A 8 -7.36 -11.98 13.14
N THR A 9 -7.03 -13.14 12.56
CA THR A 9 -7.52 -13.54 11.24
C THR A 9 -9.04 -13.73 11.25
N ILE A 10 -9.60 -14.44 12.27
CA ILE A 10 -11.05 -14.61 12.42
C ILE A 10 -11.75 -13.26 12.58
N TYR A 11 -11.23 -12.38 13.45
CA TYR A 11 -11.81 -11.05 13.64
C TYR A 11 -11.75 -10.20 12.36
N SER A 12 -10.72 -10.34 11.54
CA SER A 12 -10.61 -9.63 10.26
C SER A 12 -11.72 -10.02 9.29
N GLN A 13 -12.18 -11.27 9.32
CA GLN A 13 -13.33 -11.75 8.52
C GLN A 13 -14.66 -11.12 8.96
N GLU A 14 -14.76 -10.65 10.20
CA GLU A 14 -15.94 -9.95 10.70
C GLU A 14 -16.03 -8.48 10.23
N ARG A 15 -14.95 -7.93 9.66
CA ARG A 15 -14.85 -6.53 9.21
C ARG A 15 -16.02 -6.06 8.33
N PRO A 16 -16.52 -6.83 7.35
CA PRO A 16 -17.63 -6.39 6.49
C PRO A 16 -18.94 -6.08 7.26
N LYS A 17 -19.10 -6.61 8.47
CA LYS A 17 -20.28 -6.36 9.32
C LYS A 17 -20.29 -4.97 9.96
N TYR A 18 -19.17 -4.24 9.86
CA TYR A 18 -18.96 -2.96 10.55
C TYR A 18 -18.71 -1.82 9.57
N SER A 19 -19.19 -0.64 9.91
CA SER A 19 -19.10 0.57 9.08
C SER A 19 -19.06 1.81 9.98
N PHE A 20 -19.05 2.99 9.37
CA PHE A 20 -19.09 4.25 10.11
C PHE A 20 -20.30 4.33 11.06
N GLY A 21 -21.47 3.86 10.64
CA GLY A 21 -22.71 3.83 11.45
C GLY A 21 -22.76 2.68 12.45
N ARG A 22 -21.94 1.64 12.28
CA ARG A 22 -21.88 0.46 13.16
C ARG A 22 -20.43 0.23 13.59
N LYS A 23 -19.97 0.99 14.57
CA LYS A 23 -18.58 0.95 15.03
C LYS A 23 -18.26 -0.31 15.81
N TRP A 24 -17.23 -1.03 15.42
CA TRP A 24 -16.79 -2.25 16.08
C TRP A 24 -16.52 -2.07 17.59
N LYS A 25 -15.91 -0.95 17.98
CA LYS A 25 -15.61 -0.66 19.39
C LYS A 25 -16.81 -0.84 20.32
N THR A 26 -18.01 -0.49 19.88
CA THR A 26 -19.25 -0.58 20.67
C THR A 26 -19.90 -1.98 20.65
N HIS A 27 -19.49 -2.85 19.71
CA HIS A 27 -20.08 -4.17 19.51
C HIS A 27 -19.08 -5.31 19.70
N LEU A 28 -17.84 -5.01 20.08
CA LEU A 28 -16.79 -6.02 20.20
C LEU A 28 -17.15 -7.13 21.21
N ALA A 29 -17.71 -6.75 22.36
CA ALA A 29 -18.10 -7.70 23.40
C ALA A 29 -19.23 -8.65 22.98
N ASP A 30 -20.09 -8.19 22.06
CA ASP A 30 -21.25 -8.94 21.59
C ASP A 30 -20.97 -9.69 20.27
N THR A 31 -19.74 -9.56 19.74
CA THR A 31 -19.37 -10.20 18.48
C THR A 31 -19.22 -11.70 18.68
N LYS A 32 -20.09 -12.48 18.05
CA LYS A 32 -19.97 -13.94 17.99
C LYS A 32 -19.04 -14.35 16.87
N ILE A 33 -18.04 -15.18 17.19
CA ILE A 33 -17.08 -15.74 16.25
C ILE A 33 -17.12 -17.26 16.30
N ASN A 34 -16.85 -17.92 15.19
CA ASN A 34 -16.74 -19.35 15.10
C ASN A 34 -15.28 -19.78 15.33
N LEU A 35 -15.06 -20.67 16.28
CA LEU A 35 -13.75 -21.20 16.60
C LEU A 35 -13.77 -22.73 16.55
N PRO A 36 -12.62 -23.37 16.26
CA PRO A 36 -12.45 -24.80 16.48
C PRO A 36 -12.72 -25.16 17.95
N ILE A 37 -13.44 -26.26 18.19
CA ILE A 37 -13.81 -26.71 19.53
C ILE A 37 -13.08 -28.01 19.90
N GLN A 38 -12.87 -28.22 21.19
CA GLN A 38 -12.30 -29.45 21.70
C GLN A 38 -13.25 -30.63 21.49
N HIS A 39 -12.68 -31.81 21.25
CA HIS A 39 -13.37 -33.06 21.08
C HIS A 39 -12.86 -34.13 22.07
N ASN A 40 -13.74 -35.01 22.47
CA ASN A 40 -13.42 -36.25 23.21
C ASN A 40 -12.70 -37.25 22.29
N ALA A 41 -12.15 -38.29 22.87
CA ALA A 41 -11.45 -39.35 22.11
C ALA A 41 -12.35 -40.10 21.10
N ASP A 42 -13.65 -40.08 21.33
CA ASP A 42 -14.67 -40.67 20.43
C ASP A 42 -15.13 -39.72 19.31
N GLY A 43 -14.55 -38.50 19.22
CA GLY A 43 -14.89 -37.50 18.24
C GLY A 43 -16.10 -36.63 18.57
N THR A 44 -16.77 -36.85 19.70
CA THR A 44 -17.86 -35.99 20.14
C THR A 44 -17.33 -34.67 20.71
N PRO A 45 -18.06 -33.53 20.60
CA PRO A 45 -17.67 -32.28 21.22
C PRO A 45 -17.48 -32.45 22.76
N PHE A 46 -16.38 -31.88 23.26
CA PHE A 46 -16.21 -31.75 24.71
C PHE A 46 -17.10 -30.60 25.21
N ILE A 47 -17.91 -30.92 26.27
CA ILE A 47 -18.85 -29.96 26.86
C ILE A 47 -18.41 -29.58 28.26
N ASP A 48 -18.16 -28.31 28.49
CA ASP A 48 -17.92 -27.73 29.80
C ASP A 48 -19.24 -27.43 30.49
N VAL A 49 -19.44 -28.06 31.65
CA VAL A 49 -20.68 -27.91 32.47
C VAL A 49 -20.83 -26.49 33.01
N ASP A 50 -19.74 -25.79 33.23
CA ASP A 50 -19.71 -24.40 33.70
C ASP A 50 -19.98 -23.38 32.57
N LYS A 51 -20.06 -23.84 31.33
CA LYS A 51 -20.36 -23.03 30.13
C LYS A 51 -19.55 -21.75 30.04
N LYS A 52 -18.26 -21.82 30.37
CA LYS A 52 -17.37 -20.63 30.46
C LYS A 52 -17.22 -19.88 29.16
N TYR A 53 -17.26 -20.55 28.01
CA TYR A 53 -16.93 -19.97 26.71
C TYR A 53 -18.11 -19.87 25.75
N SER A 54 -19.14 -20.68 25.93
CA SER A 54 -20.34 -20.65 25.09
C SER A 54 -21.58 -21.11 25.85
N ASP A 55 -22.75 -20.66 25.41
CA ASP A 55 -24.06 -21.06 26.01
C ASP A 55 -24.32 -22.57 25.90
N ASP A 56 -23.75 -23.22 24.88
CA ASP A 56 -23.83 -24.65 24.63
C ASP A 56 -22.76 -25.46 25.37
N GLY A 57 -21.83 -24.80 26.08
CA GLY A 57 -20.72 -25.41 26.81
C GLY A 57 -19.53 -25.81 25.94
N TYR A 58 -19.45 -25.38 24.68
CA TYR A 58 -18.29 -25.64 23.83
C TYR A 58 -17.05 -24.95 24.35
N VAL A 59 -15.93 -25.66 24.29
CA VAL A 59 -14.60 -25.13 24.68
C VAL A 59 -13.74 -24.95 23.45
N PRO A 60 -13.16 -23.73 23.20
CA PRO A 60 -12.27 -23.54 22.09
C PRO A 60 -11.01 -24.42 22.16
N ASP A 61 -10.61 -24.98 21.03
CA ASP A 61 -9.39 -25.77 20.94
C ASP A 61 -8.16 -24.88 20.73
N TRP A 62 -7.67 -24.32 21.83
CA TRP A 62 -6.48 -23.44 21.84
C TRP A 62 -5.25 -24.14 21.28
N LYS A 63 -5.13 -25.45 21.54
CA LYS A 63 -4.00 -26.23 21.05
C LYS A 63 -4.04 -26.39 19.55
N PHE A 64 -5.18 -26.75 18.98
CA PHE A 64 -5.38 -26.82 17.55
C PHE A 64 -5.02 -25.49 16.87
N MET A 65 -5.55 -24.36 17.37
CA MET A 65 -5.27 -23.04 16.80
C MET A 65 -3.77 -22.69 16.83
N GLU A 66 -3.08 -23.03 17.93
CA GLU A 66 -1.64 -22.81 18.04
C GLU A 66 -0.85 -23.69 17.06
N ASP A 67 -1.19 -24.97 17.00
CA ASP A 67 -0.51 -25.94 16.14
C ASP A 67 -0.80 -25.67 14.66
N TYR A 68 -2.02 -25.22 14.32
CA TYR A 68 -2.37 -24.78 12.98
C TYR A 68 -1.47 -23.64 12.51
N ILE A 69 -1.32 -22.56 13.29
CA ILE A 69 -0.44 -21.45 12.93
C ILE A 69 1.02 -21.90 12.78
N LYS A 70 1.50 -22.80 13.65
CA LYS A 70 2.85 -23.39 13.55
C LYS A 70 3.02 -24.24 12.29
N SER A 71 1.96 -24.90 11.83
CA SER A 71 1.98 -25.78 10.66
C SER A 71 1.97 -24.99 9.34
N LEU A 72 1.56 -23.71 9.36
CA LEU A 72 1.59 -22.88 8.17
C LEU A 72 3.02 -22.71 7.69
N ASN A 73 3.31 -23.22 6.49
CA ASN A 73 4.61 -23.14 5.84
C ASN A 73 4.88 -21.70 5.36
N HIS A 74 5.14 -20.78 6.28
CA HIS A 74 5.68 -19.49 5.93
C HIS A 74 7.19 -19.51 6.19
N LYS A 75 7.96 -19.30 5.14
CA LYS A 75 9.37 -18.97 5.30
C LYS A 75 9.42 -17.53 5.84
N PRO A 76 10.04 -17.29 7.01
CA PRO A 76 10.26 -15.91 7.44
C PRO A 76 10.98 -15.15 6.32
N LEU A 77 10.48 -13.99 5.95
CA LEU A 77 11.24 -13.09 5.10
C LEU A 77 12.52 -12.74 5.86
N THR A 78 13.65 -13.25 5.36
CA THR A 78 14.97 -12.90 5.88
C THR A 78 15.61 -11.89 4.94
N THR A 79 16.20 -10.85 5.49
CA THR A 79 17.01 -9.88 4.74
C THR A 79 18.48 -10.26 4.88
N GLN A 80 19.23 -10.12 3.77
CA GLN A 80 20.69 -10.14 3.74
C GLN A 80 21.23 -8.74 3.42
N ASN A 81 20.42 -7.73 3.67
CA ASN A 81 20.77 -6.35 3.37
C ASN A 81 21.99 -5.92 4.21
N ASN A 82 23.12 -5.75 3.53
CA ASN A 82 24.39 -5.30 4.10
C ASN A 82 24.67 -3.81 3.79
N TYR A 83 23.71 -3.07 3.23
CA TYR A 83 23.87 -1.65 3.00
C TYR A 83 23.97 -0.91 4.33
N GLU A 84 24.89 0.05 4.40
CA GLU A 84 24.95 0.94 5.56
C GLU A 84 23.66 1.75 5.67
N THR A 85 23.15 1.89 6.88
CA THR A 85 21.93 2.67 7.13
C THR A 85 22.19 4.14 6.78
N VAL A 86 21.42 4.67 5.85
CA VAL A 86 21.47 6.06 5.44
C VAL A 86 20.56 6.90 6.36
N GLU A 87 21.13 7.92 7.00
CA GLU A 87 20.38 8.81 7.91
C GLU A 87 19.60 9.88 7.13
N LEU A 88 18.30 10.00 7.40
CA LEU A 88 17.46 11.06 6.85
C LEU A 88 17.63 12.38 7.61
N LYS A 89 18.33 13.35 7.01
CA LYS A 89 18.47 14.72 7.56
C LYS A 89 17.45 15.66 6.93
N VAL A 90 16.17 15.42 7.16
CA VAL A 90 15.04 16.14 6.52
C VAL A 90 15.12 17.67 6.68
N VAL A 91 15.74 18.18 7.76
CA VAL A 91 15.94 19.62 7.98
C VAL A 91 16.79 20.30 6.90
N LYS A 92 17.60 19.54 6.16
CA LYS A 92 18.43 20.02 5.06
C LYS A 92 17.75 19.96 3.70
N TRP A 93 16.58 19.34 3.61
CA TRP A 93 15.85 19.18 2.35
C TRP A 93 15.29 20.53 1.86
N LYS A 94 15.16 20.64 0.55
CA LYS A 94 14.63 21.84 -0.12
C LYS A 94 13.25 21.57 -0.70
N GLU A 95 12.51 22.64 -0.93
CA GLU A 95 11.16 22.60 -1.48
C GLU A 95 11.20 22.50 -3.00
N PHE A 96 10.35 21.65 -3.53
CA PHE A 96 10.16 21.49 -4.97
C PHE A 96 8.68 21.47 -5.28
N ARG A 97 8.28 22.18 -6.32
CA ARG A 97 6.93 22.07 -6.89
C ARG A 97 6.87 20.77 -7.69
N LEU A 98 5.93 19.89 -7.38
CA LEU A 98 5.86 18.56 -7.99
C LEU A 98 5.74 18.64 -9.52
N GLY A 99 5.00 19.62 -10.06
CA GLY A 99 4.86 19.85 -11.50
C GLY A 99 6.17 20.12 -12.24
N ASN A 100 7.24 20.58 -11.54
CA ASN A 100 8.56 20.75 -12.14
C ASN A 100 9.36 19.43 -12.18
N LEU A 101 8.91 18.42 -11.47
CA LEU A 101 9.59 17.13 -11.35
C LEU A 101 8.98 16.05 -12.26
N ILE A 102 7.71 16.19 -12.63
CA ILE A 102 6.91 15.17 -13.31
C ILE A 102 6.43 15.65 -14.69
N GLN A 103 6.04 14.70 -15.53
CA GLN A 103 5.26 15.02 -16.73
C GLN A 103 3.86 15.50 -16.32
N LYS A 104 3.14 16.14 -17.24
CA LYS A 104 1.77 16.61 -16.98
C LYS A 104 0.90 15.43 -16.51
N PRO A 105 0.33 15.47 -15.30
CA PRO A 105 -0.57 14.42 -14.82
C PRO A 105 -1.80 14.31 -15.72
N TYR A 106 -2.34 13.11 -15.86
CA TYR A 106 -3.54 12.88 -16.65
C TYR A 106 -4.50 11.91 -15.95
N LYS A 107 -5.78 12.02 -16.27
CA LYS A 107 -6.80 11.11 -15.78
C LYS A 107 -6.74 9.81 -16.59
N ALA A 108 -6.58 8.67 -15.93
CA ALA A 108 -6.64 7.37 -16.59
C ALA A 108 -8.05 7.08 -17.13
N LYS A 109 -8.13 6.29 -18.20
CA LYS A 109 -9.39 5.79 -18.72
C LYS A 109 -9.92 4.70 -17.81
N ALA A 110 -11.01 4.98 -17.11
CA ALA A 110 -11.60 4.04 -16.16
C ALA A 110 -12.27 2.86 -16.87
N PHE A 111 -12.06 1.65 -16.36
CA PHE A 111 -12.80 0.45 -16.74
C PHE A 111 -13.92 0.19 -15.74
N ASN A 112 -15.08 -0.27 -16.23
CA ASN A 112 -16.23 -0.55 -15.38
C ASN A 112 -16.01 -1.84 -14.58
N LYS A 113 -16.06 -1.75 -13.25
CA LYS A 113 -15.85 -2.90 -12.36
C LYS A 113 -16.85 -4.04 -12.60
N ASP A 114 -18.10 -3.71 -12.94
CA ASP A 114 -19.17 -4.69 -13.12
C ASP A 114 -18.95 -5.60 -14.35
N GLU A 115 -18.00 -5.24 -15.23
CA GLU A 115 -17.61 -6.01 -16.41
C GLU A 115 -16.35 -6.86 -16.18
N LEU A 116 -15.79 -6.86 -14.94
CA LEU A 116 -14.55 -7.54 -14.59
C LEU A 116 -14.84 -8.88 -13.91
N GLU A 117 -14.11 -9.90 -14.34
CA GLU A 117 -14.04 -11.19 -13.67
C GLU A 117 -12.69 -11.35 -12.97
N GLU A 118 -12.72 -11.62 -11.67
CA GLU A 118 -11.51 -11.83 -10.87
C GLU A 118 -10.83 -13.14 -11.29
N THR A 119 -9.51 -13.11 -11.44
CA THR A 119 -8.69 -14.30 -11.69
C THR A 119 -7.66 -14.52 -10.58
N THR A 120 -7.37 -15.78 -10.30
CA THR A 120 -6.29 -16.22 -9.43
C THR A 120 -5.03 -16.58 -10.21
N GLU A 121 -5.08 -16.58 -11.55
CA GLU A 121 -3.95 -16.90 -12.42
C GLU A 121 -3.00 -15.71 -12.49
N GLN A 122 -1.88 -15.78 -11.77
CA GLN A 122 -0.90 -14.68 -11.69
C GLN A 122 -0.18 -14.40 -13.01
N ASP A 123 0.04 -15.43 -13.85
CA ASP A 123 0.82 -15.29 -15.09
C ASP A 123 0.11 -14.46 -16.19
N PHE A 124 -1.21 -14.27 -16.10
CA PHE A 124 -2.01 -13.52 -17.08
C PHE A 124 -2.82 -12.40 -16.44
N GLY A 125 -2.61 -12.15 -15.15
CA GLY A 125 -3.35 -11.18 -14.39
C GLY A 125 -2.87 -9.75 -14.66
N ILE A 126 -3.81 -8.81 -14.78
CA ILE A 126 -3.54 -7.37 -14.72
C ILE A 126 -4.24 -6.78 -13.50
N HIS A 127 -3.57 -5.84 -12.83
CA HIS A 127 -4.09 -5.21 -11.63
C HIS A 127 -5.17 -4.17 -11.96
N TYR A 128 -6.33 -4.27 -11.32
CA TYR A 128 -7.35 -3.22 -11.31
C TYR A 128 -7.13 -2.29 -10.13
N ILE A 129 -6.59 -1.11 -10.43
CA ILE A 129 -6.18 -0.10 -9.45
C ILE A 129 -7.32 0.88 -9.18
N THR A 130 -7.62 1.06 -7.91
CA THR A 130 -8.68 1.96 -7.45
C THR A 130 -8.19 2.90 -6.34
N ARG A 131 -9.11 3.67 -5.76
CA ARG A 131 -8.82 4.59 -4.65
C ARG A 131 -8.67 3.90 -3.30
N THR A 132 -8.64 2.55 -3.25
CA THR A 132 -8.39 1.84 -1.99
C THR A 132 -7.03 2.19 -1.41
N SER A 133 -6.92 2.21 -0.09
CA SER A 133 -5.65 2.39 0.63
C SER A 133 -4.90 1.07 0.87
N GLU A 134 -5.47 -0.04 0.47
CA GLU A 134 -4.95 -1.38 0.72
C GLU A 134 -4.29 -1.98 -0.53
N ASN A 135 -3.46 -2.97 -0.35
CA ASN A 135 -2.90 -3.81 -1.41
C ASN A 135 -2.30 -3.01 -2.60
N ASN A 136 -1.52 -1.96 -2.31
CA ASN A 136 -0.92 -1.08 -3.33
C ASN A 136 -1.96 -0.46 -4.30
N GLY A 137 -3.18 -0.21 -3.83
CA GLY A 137 -4.29 0.30 -4.63
C GLY A 137 -4.98 -0.75 -5.50
N CYS A 138 -4.52 -2.01 -5.48
CA CYS A 138 -5.11 -3.11 -6.24
C CYS A 138 -6.34 -3.67 -5.52
N GLU A 139 -7.50 -3.54 -6.14
CA GLU A 139 -8.76 -4.07 -5.63
C GLU A 139 -9.03 -5.48 -6.17
N LEU A 140 -8.69 -5.74 -7.44
CA LEU A 140 -8.88 -7.01 -8.13
C LEU A 140 -7.68 -7.32 -9.01
N ILE A 141 -7.46 -8.61 -9.29
CA ILE A 141 -6.61 -9.08 -10.38
C ILE A 141 -7.54 -9.72 -11.41
N VAL A 142 -7.45 -9.28 -12.65
CA VAL A 142 -8.34 -9.71 -13.73
C VAL A 142 -7.54 -10.21 -14.91
N ASN A 143 -8.17 -11.01 -15.78
CA ASN A 143 -7.48 -11.56 -16.95
C ASN A 143 -7.22 -10.45 -17.99
N LYS A 144 -5.96 -10.19 -18.31
CA LYS A 144 -5.55 -9.15 -19.27
C LYS A 144 -6.16 -9.35 -20.66
N LYS A 145 -6.42 -10.59 -21.08
CA LYS A 145 -6.97 -10.91 -22.41
C LYS A 145 -8.37 -10.32 -22.63
N ASP A 146 -9.10 -10.07 -21.54
CA ASP A 146 -10.47 -9.57 -21.58
C ASP A 146 -10.52 -8.04 -21.55
N ILE A 147 -9.35 -7.38 -21.48
CA ILE A 147 -9.25 -5.93 -21.34
C ILE A 147 -8.82 -5.29 -22.68
N PRO A 148 -9.61 -4.37 -23.25
CA PRO A 148 -9.20 -3.61 -24.42
C PRO A 148 -7.95 -2.76 -24.13
N SER A 149 -7.00 -2.73 -25.07
CA SER A 149 -5.69 -2.10 -24.87
C SER A 149 -5.74 -0.61 -24.51
N GLU A 150 -6.78 0.09 -24.94
CA GLU A 150 -6.95 1.51 -24.61
C GLU A 150 -7.26 1.81 -23.15
N PHE A 151 -7.54 0.79 -22.33
CA PHE A 151 -7.71 0.93 -20.87
C PHE A 151 -6.46 0.54 -20.11
N VAL A 152 -5.47 -0.06 -20.79
CA VAL A 152 -4.25 -0.54 -20.16
C VAL A 152 -3.26 0.62 -20.05
N GLU A 153 -2.87 0.94 -18.83
CA GLU A 153 -1.79 1.86 -18.53
C GLU A 153 -0.46 1.10 -18.45
N GLU A 154 0.58 1.67 -19.03
CA GLU A 154 1.93 1.13 -18.87
C GLU A 154 2.38 1.22 -17.41
N GLY A 155 3.21 0.26 -16.98
CA GLY A 155 3.88 0.32 -15.67
C GLY A 155 4.84 1.50 -15.53
N ASN A 156 5.67 1.47 -14.49
CA ASN A 156 6.55 2.57 -14.10
C ASN A 156 5.82 3.91 -13.98
N ALA A 157 4.75 3.90 -13.18
CA ALA A 157 3.89 5.04 -12.95
C ALA A 157 3.52 5.19 -11.47
N ILE A 158 3.09 6.38 -11.07
CA ILE A 158 2.44 6.61 -9.78
C ILE A 158 0.94 6.77 -10.06
N SER A 159 0.13 5.91 -9.46
CA SER A 159 -1.33 6.02 -9.46
C SER A 159 -1.79 6.86 -8.26
N ILE A 160 -2.70 7.79 -8.48
CA ILE A 160 -3.24 8.69 -7.45
C ILE A 160 -4.75 8.66 -7.51
N GLY A 161 -5.39 8.34 -6.37
CA GLY A 161 -6.85 8.51 -6.21
C GLY A 161 -7.19 9.98 -5.95
N ASP A 162 -7.90 10.63 -6.87
CA ASP A 162 -8.12 12.08 -6.81
C ASP A 162 -8.95 12.54 -5.61
N THR A 163 -9.85 11.70 -5.11
CA THR A 163 -10.73 12.02 -3.97
C THR A 163 -10.20 11.56 -2.62
N THR A 164 -9.32 10.57 -2.61
CA THR A 164 -8.74 9.98 -1.39
C THR A 164 -7.30 10.38 -1.17
N ALA A 165 -6.64 10.93 -2.22
CA ALA A 165 -5.20 11.19 -2.28
C ALA A 165 -4.33 9.95 -1.93
N THR A 166 -4.86 8.74 -2.14
CA THR A 166 -4.07 7.51 -2.09
C THR A 166 -3.07 7.52 -3.23
N CYS A 167 -1.81 7.22 -2.94
CA CYS A 167 -0.73 7.25 -3.92
C CYS A 167 0.06 5.94 -3.85
N PHE A 168 0.28 5.29 -5.02
CA PHE A 168 1.04 4.06 -5.10
C PHE A 168 1.90 4.00 -6.36
N TYR A 169 3.07 3.39 -6.26
CA TYR A 169 3.90 3.09 -7.42
C TYR A 169 3.44 1.79 -8.07
N GLN A 170 3.19 1.83 -9.36
CA GLN A 170 2.81 0.69 -10.18
C GLN A 170 4.01 0.29 -11.05
N ALA A 171 4.58 -0.87 -10.76
CA ALA A 171 5.76 -1.38 -11.50
C ALA A 171 5.37 -1.90 -12.88
N ASP A 172 4.24 -2.61 -12.93
CA ASP A 172 3.75 -3.32 -14.10
C ASP A 172 2.53 -2.61 -14.70
N GLU A 173 2.08 -3.08 -15.86
CA GLU A 173 0.85 -2.61 -16.49
C GLU A 173 -0.36 -2.78 -15.56
N PHE A 174 -1.30 -1.86 -15.66
CA PHE A 174 -2.50 -1.86 -14.85
C PHE A 174 -3.68 -1.24 -15.57
N ILE A 175 -4.87 -1.48 -15.07
CA ILE A 175 -6.09 -0.76 -15.45
C ILE A 175 -6.65 -0.02 -14.22
N THR A 176 -7.51 0.93 -14.43
CA THR A 176 -8.01 1.76 -13.34
C THR A 176 -9.53 1.79 -13.25
N GLY A 177 -10.03 1.96 -12.03
CA GLY A 177 -11.39 2.44 -11.78
C GLY A 177 -11.51 3.96 -11.93
N ASP A 178 -12.68 4.47 -11.62
CA ASP A 178 -12.95 5.90 -11.68
C ASP A 178 -12.09 6.72 -10.71
N HIS A 179 -11.86 7.99 -11.09
CA HIS A 179 -11.17 8.96 -10.27
C HIS A 179 -9.68 8.62 -10.00
N MET A 180 -9.03 7.99 -10.96
CA MET A 180 -7.59 7.74 -10.90
C MET A 180 -6.82 8.69 -11.81
N VAL A 181 -5.73 9.25 -11.30
CA VAL A 181 -4.77 10.07 -12.01
C VAL A 181 -3.46 9.32 -12.11
N VAL A 182 -2.82 9.39 -13.26
CA VAL A 182 -1.51 8.79 -13.52
C VAL A 182 -0.45 9.88 -13.61
N VAL A 183 0.67 9.62 -12.94
CA VAL A 183 1.85 10.49 -12.93
C VAL A 183 3.05 9.71 -13.45
N ARG A 184 3.79 10.32 -14.38
CA ARG A 184 5.02 9.78 -14.96
C ARG A 184 6.16 10.80 -14.86
N ALA A 185 7.40 10.31 -14.87
CA ALA A 185 8.57 11.16 -14.90
C ALA A 185 9.76 10.42 -15.54
N GLU A 186 10.71 11.17 -16.15
CA GLU A 186 11.91 10.59 -16.75
C GLU A 186 12.81 9.88 -15.72
N TRP A 187 12.86 10.42 -14.51
CA TRP A 187 13.65 9.88 -13.40
C TRP A 187 12.97 8.69 -12.69
N LEU A 188 11.69 8.43 -12.96
CA LEU A 188 10.89 7.47 -12.21
C LEU A 188 11.39 6.04 -12.45
N ASN A 189 11.65 5.36 -11.36
CA ASN A 189 11.89 3.92 -11.29
C ASN A 189 11.31 3.40 -9.97
N LYS A 190 11.39 2.10 -9.73
CA LYS A 190 10.81 1.46 -8.55
C LYS A 190 11.26 2.10 -7.23
N LEU A 191 12.55 2.33 -7.05
CA LEU A 191 13.11 2.86 -5.80
C LEU A 191 12.68 4.32 -5.57
N LEU A 192 12.84 5.16 -6.60
CA LEU A 192 12.43 6.56 -6.55
C LEU A 192 10.92 6.70 -6.42
N GLY A 193 10.15 5.84 -7.11
CA GLY A 193 8.70 5.77 -6.97
C GLY A 193 8.26 5.50 -5.55
N MET A 194 8.87 4.52 -4.87
CA MET A 194 8.59 4.22 -3.47
C MET A 194 8.94 5.38 -2.54
N PHE A 195 10.10 6.04 -2.76
CA PHE A 195 10.50 7.20 -1.98
C PHE A 195 9.50 8.35 -2.14
N ILE A 196 9.18 8.75 -3.36
CA ILE A 196 8.28 9.86 -3.67
C ILE A 196 6.85 9.56 -3.19
N VAL A 197 6.34 8.34 -3.40
CA VAL A 197 5.03 7.92 -2.88
C VAL A 197 4.96 8.08 -1.36
N SER A 198 6.02 7.71 -0.63
CA SER A 198 6.05 7.88 0.83
C SER A 198 5.95 9.35 1.27
N ILE A 199 6.47 10.28 0.46
CA ILE A 199 6.33 11.73 0.68
C ILE A 199 4.89 12.18 0.37
N LEU A 200 4.34 11.76 -0.80
CA LEU A 200 3.00 12.14 -1.22
C LEU A 200 1.91 11.64 -0.26
N GLN A 201 2.07 10.44 0.28
CA GLN A 201 1.16 9.89 1.29
C GLN A 201 1.11 10.74 2.57
N LYS A 202 2.21 11.41 2.94
CA LYS A 202 2.22 12.37 4.06
C LYS A 202 1.43 13.64 3.75
N GLU A 203 1.22 13.97 2.50
CA GLU A 203 0.40 15.10 2.07
C GLU A 203 -1.09 14.78 2.04
N GLN A 204 -1.47 13.50 2.12
CA GLN A 204 -2.85 13.01 2.00
C GLN A 204 -3.84 13.72 2.92
N TYR A 205 -3.44 14.08 4.14
CA TYR A 205 -4.29 14.77 5.11
C TYR A 205 -4.83 16.13 4.63
N LYS A 206 -4.18 16.73 3.62
CA LYS A 206 -4.60 18.01 3.02
C LYS A 206 -5.78 17.88 2.09
N TYR A 207 -6.13 16.64 1.71
CA TYR A 207 -7.11 16.35 0.66
C TYR A 207 -8.25 15.50 1.21
N SER A 208 -9.43 15.72 0.65
CA SER A 208 -10.67 15.03 1.03
C SER A 208 -11.68 15.16 -0.10
N TYR A 209 -12.88 14.60 0.08
CA TYR A 209 -13.96 14.72 -0.91
C TYR A 209 -14.27 16.17 -1.31
N GLY A 210 -14.22 17.11 -0.36
CA GLY A 210 -14.42 18.55 -0.63
C GLY A 210 -13.20 19.28 -1.18
N ARG A 211 -12.03 18.66 -1.15
CA ARG A 211 -10.76 19.19 -1.66
C ARG A 211 -9.97 18.06 -2.36
N ALA A 212 -10.50 17.64 -3.51
CA ALA A 212 -9.90 16.55 -4.28
C ALA A 212 -8.46 16.87 -4.75
N PHE A 213 -7.63 15.84 -4.82
CA PHE A 213 -6.23 15.93 -5.28
C PHE A 213 -6.19 15.86 -6.82
N LEU A 214 -6.81 16.85 -7.45
CA LEU A 214 -6.90 16.98 -8.90
C LEU A 214 -5.55 17.32 -9.53
N MET A 215 -5.41 17.09 -10.83
CA MET A 215 -4.17 17.23 -11.61
C MET A 215 -3.44 18.57 -11.38
N GLU A 216 -4.17 19.68 -11.31
CA GLU A 216 -3.60 21.00 -11.04
C GLU A 216 -3.00 21.06 -9.63
N ARG A 217 -3.72 20.55 -8.63
CA ARG A 217 -3.24 20.51 -7.25
C ARG A 217 -2.08 19.54 -7.07
N ILE A 218 -2.07 18.43 -7.81
CA ILE A 218 -0.92 17.53 -7.87
C ILE A 218 0.31 18.31 -8.35
N SER A 219 0.20 19.01 -9.47
CA SER A 219 1.30 19.80 -10.01
C SER A 219 1.73 20.95 -9.10
N ASP A 220 0.80 21.56 -8.37
CA ASP A 220 1.08 22.67 -7.45
C ASP A 220 1.57 22.24 -6.07
N THR A 221 1.54 20.95 -5.78
CA THR A 221 2.00 20.43 -4.49
C THR A 221 3.48 20.68 -4.28
N ILE A 222 3.82 21.31 -3.16
CA ILE A 222 5.20 21.49 -2.72
C ILE A 222 5.58 20.32 -1.82
N ILE A 223 6.67 19.65 -2.20
CA ILE A 223 7.28 18.57 -1.43
C ILE A 223 8.72 18.92 -1.07
N LYS A 224 9.23 18.35 0.02
CA LYS A 224 10.63 18.50 0.42
C LYS A 224 11.41 17.28 0.00
N LEU A 225 12.56 17.51 -0.68
CA LEU A 225 13.46 16.44 -1.13
C LEU A 225 14.91 16.76 -0.74
N PRO A 226 15.74 15.71 -0.59
CA PRO A 226 17.18 15.88 -0.49
C PRO A 226 17.71 16.50 -1.77
N VAL A 227 18.77 17.31 -1.67
CA VAL A 227 19.38 18.02 -2.82
C VAL A 227 20.81 17.59 -3.03
N GLN A 228 21.25 17.64 -4.28
CA GLN A 228 22.62 17.36 -4.66
C GLN A 228 23.60 18.35 -4.01
N HIS A 229 24.77 17.84 -3.67
CA HIS A 229 25.89 18.63 -3.13
C HIS A 229 27.13 18.46 -3.99
N ASN A 230 27.93 19.50 -4.03
CA ASN A 230 29.27 19.48 -4.60
C ASN A 230 30.23 18.68 -3.68
N THR A 231 31.41 18.36 -4.17
CA THR A 231 32.44 17.65 -3.42
C THR A 231 32.94 18.40 -2.17
N ASP A 232 32.79 19.72 -2.14
CA ASP A 232 33.09 20.57 -0.99
C ASP A 232 31.98 20.67 0.04
N GLY A 233 30.84 19.98 -0.20
CA GLY A 233 29.67 19.96 0.69
C GLY A 233 28.69 21.12 0.50
N THR A 234 28.95 22.05 -0.43
CA THR A 234 28.00 23.09 -0.80
C THR A 234 26.86 22.50 -1.65
N ILE A 235 25.68 23.14 -1.63
CA ILE A 235 24.56 22.71 -2.47
C ILE A 235 24.91 22.93 -3.94
N PHE A 236 24.69 21.92 -4.79
CA PHE A 236 24.80 22.05 -6.23
C PHE A 236 23.64 22.90 -6.77
N ILE A 237 23.95 23.87 -7.63
CA ILE A 237 22.98 24.74 -8.31
C ILE A 237 23.03 24.50 -9.80
N ASP A 238 21.90 24.19 -10.41
CA ASP A 238 21.72 24.07 -11.84
C ASP A 238 21.38 25.44 -12.45
N ASP A 239 22.24 25.96 -13.29
CA ASP A 239 22.05 27.25 -13.98
C ASP A 239 20.82 27.26 -14.89
N LYS A 240 20.30 26.09 -15.29
CA LYS A 240 19.09 25.97 -16.12
C LYS A 240 17.80 26.01 -15.28
N HIS A 241 17.92 25.94 -13.99
CA HIS A 241 16.78 25.95 -13.06
C HIS A 241 15.69 24.93 -13.44
N LYS A 242 16.11 23.72 -13.87
CA LYS A 242 15.19 22.70 -14.42
C LYS A 242 14.12 22.27 -13.40
N TYR A 243 14.48 22.15 -12.13
CA TYR A 243 13.65 21.54 -11.09
C TYR A 243 13.13 22.51 -10.05
N SER A 244 13.78 23.65 -9.84
CA SER A 244 13.36 24.69 -8.90
C SER A 244 13.80 26.07 -9.36
N GLU A 245 13.14 27.13 -8.89
CA GLU A 245 13.48 28.51 -9.21
C GLU A 245 14.85 28.90 -8.66
N GLU A 246 15.27 28.29 -7.54
CA GLU A 246 16.58 28.50 -6.94
C GLU A 246 17.69 27.64 -7.55
N GLY A 247 17.39 26.83 -8.56
CA GLY A 247 18.33 25.94 -9.22
C GLY A 247 18.67 24.67 -8.42
N TYR A 248 17.92 24.35 -7.37
CA TYR A 248 18.14 23.10 -6.64
C TYR A 248 17.85 21.90 -7.52
N VAL A 249 18.65 20.85 -7.37
CA VAL A 249 18.48 19.56 -8.05
C VAL A 249 18.21 18.48 -7.00
N PRO A 250 17.14 17.67 -7.15
CA PRO A 250 16.92 16.54 -6.24
C PRO A 250 18.08 15.55 -6.30
N ASP A 251 18.46 15.02 -5.16
CA ASP A 251 19.48 13.97 -5.07
C ASP A 251 18.84 12.59 -5.25
N TRP A 252 18.61 12.24 -6.53
CA TRP A 252 18.01 10.98 -6.94
C TRP A 252 18.79 9.77 -6.42
N HIS A 253 20.13 9.88 -6.43
CA HIS A 253 21.01 8.80 -5.98
C HIS A 253 20.89 8.54 -4.48
N PHE A 254 20.89 9.59 -3.68
CA PHE A 254 20.64 9.50 -2.24
C PHE A 254 19.29 8.82 -1.95
N MET A 255 18.23 9.17 -2.67
CA MET A 255 16.89 8.60 -2.45
C MET A 255 16.86 7.11 -2.79
N GLU A 256 17.53 6.68 -3.88
CA GLU A 256 17.66 5.26 -4.22
C GLU A 256 18.45 4.49 -3.15
N ASP A 257 19.58 5.02 -2.74
CA ASP A 257 20.44 4.39 -1.74
C ASP A 257 19.75 4.30 -0.38
N TYR A 258 18.97 5.32 -0.03
CA TYR A 258 18.13 5.26 1.16
C TYR A 258 17.15 4.09 1.12
N ILE A 259 16.39 3.94 0.02
CA ILE A 259 15.44 2.82 -0.11
C ILE A 259 16.16 1.47 -0.08
N LYS A 260 17.31 1.33 -0.75
CA LYS A 260 18.14 0.13 -0.69
C LYS A 260 18.64 -0.17 0.73
N SER A 261 18.93 0.86 1.53
CA SER A 261 19.45 0.71 2.89
C SER A 261 18.40 0.28 3.92
N LEU A 262 17.12 0.36 3.58
CA LEU A 262 16.04 -0.08 4.48
C LEU A 262 16.08 -1.59 4.72
N PRO A 263 15.61 -2.08 5.89
CA PRO A 263 15.38 -3.50 6.09
C PRO A 263 14.57 -4.07 4.93
N TYR A 264 15.01 -5.20 4.37
CA TYR A 264 14.43 -5.83 3.18
C TYR A 264 14.54 -5.04 1.86
N GLY A 265 15.34 -3.97 1.79
CA GLY A 265 15.66 -3.28 0.53
C GLY A 265 16.27 -4.20 -0.53
N ASP A 266 16.87 -5.30 -0.11
CA ASP A 266 17.39 -6.39 -0.97
C ASP A 266 16.29 -7.26 -1.60
N LYS A 267 15.01 -7.03 -1.26
CA LYS A 267 13.84 -7.77 -1.78
C LYS A 267 12.98 -6.93 -2.74
N LEU A 268 13.38 -5.67 -2.98
CA LEU A 268 12.67 -4.75 -3.85
C LEU A 268 12.93 -5.00 -5.33
#